data_fe340c38700309ba944606ed3fc132c8
#
_entry.id   fe340c38700309ba944606ed3fc132c8
#
_cell.length_a   1.000
_cell.length_b   1.000
_cell.length_c   1.000
_cell.angle_alpha   90.00
_cell.angle_beta   90.00
_cell.angle_gamma   90.00
#
_symmetry.space_group_name_H-M   'P 1'
#
loop_
_entity.id
_entity.type
_entity.pdbx_description
1 polymer ?
#
loop_
_entity_poly.entity_id
_entity_poly.type
_entity_poly.pdbx_seq_one_letter_code
_entity_poly.pdbx_strand_id
1 'polypeptide(L)'
;MHIILHQPEIPANTGNIGRTCVATGSSLHLIEPLGFHLDEKSIRRAGMDYWEKLDVNRYINFAEFQKTHPGARIWMATTKARKCYTEAAFLPDDYIMFGKESAGIPEEILVEHEENCIRIPMLEDIRSLNLSNSVAIVLYEALRQQNFSGLQEQGALHRLTWEGPSWEKTPSAYISPSASLSGDIRLGEAVSVWHHATLRADDGPIRIGRGSNIQDNAVLHMDPGGEVELGEYVTVGHGAILHGCAVGDNTLIGMGAIVMNHARIGRNCIIGAGALVTQGMEVPDNSLVIGSPGRIKRAVTEEEIRASRRNAEHYADKAAKMN
;
A
#
# COMPACT_ATOMS: atom_id res chain seq x y z
N MET A 1 1.73 -9.03 30.92
CA MET A 1 1.96 -7.64 31.41
C MET A 1 0.64 -6.92 31.62
N HIS A 2 0.56 -6.03 32.61
CA HIS A 2 -0.65 -5.30 32.99
C HIS A 2 -0.37 -3.80 33.06
N ILE A 3 -1.19 -2.99 32.42
CA ILE A 3 -1.06 -1.52 32.42
C ILE A 3 -2.13 -0.94 33.32
N ILE A 4 -1.74 -0.11 34.29
CA ILE A 4 -2.66 0.60 35.20
C ILE A 4 -2.64 2.08 34.80
N LEU A 5 -3.83 2.65 34.56
CA LEU A 5 -4.02 4.10 34.42
C LEU A 5 -4.75 4.62 35.66
N HIS A 6 -4.05 5.46 36.42
CA HIS A 6 -4.61 6.09 37.59
C HIS A 6 -5.30 7.40 37.21
N GLN A 7 -6.63 7.40 37.22
CA GLN A 7 -7.47 8.55 36.89
C GLN A 7 -7.15 9.22 35.58
N PRO A 8 -7.13 8.49 34.42
CA PRO A 8 -6.83 9.08 33.13
C PRO A 8 -7.86 10.14 32.75
N GLU A 9 -7.39 11.25 32.12
CA GLU A 9 -8.20 12.43 31.83
C GLU A 9 -8.55 12.54 30.35
N ILE A 10 -7.72 12.03 29.44
CA ILE A 10 -7.85 12.22 27.98
C ILE A 10 -8.26 10.90 27.31
N PRO A 11 -9.49 10.82 26.72
CA PRO A 11 -10.00 9.59 26.13
C PRO A 11 -9.14 9.09 24.95
N ALA A 12 -8.55 9.98 24.16
CA ALA A 12 -7.69 9.61 23.05
C ALA A 12 -6.41 8.89 23.51
N ASN A 13 -5.83 9.28 24.66
CA ASN A 13 -4.68 8.59 25.23
C ASN A 13 -5.07 7.17 25.67
N THR A 14 -6.17 7.05 26.41
CA THR A 14 -6.69 5.75 26.85
C THR A 14 -7.01 4.83 25.67
N GLY A 15 -7.56 5.38 24.59
CA GLY A 15 -7.77 4.64 23.34
C GLY A 15 -6.46 4.12 22.73
N ASN A 16 -5.47 4.98 22.55
CA ASN A 16 -4.17 4.57 22.00
C ASN A 16 -3.48 3.51 22.88
N ILE A 17 -3.57 3.66 24.21
CA ILE A 17 -3.04 2.67 25.15
C ILE A 17 -3.77 1.33 25.01
N GLY A 18 -5.10 1.35 24.90
CA GLY A 18 -5.89 0.16 24.66
C GLY A 18 -5.46 -0.59 23.38
N ARG A 19 -5.19 0.15 22.29
CA ARG A 19 -4.64 -0.45 21.06
C ARG A 19 -3.28 -1.10 21.30
N THR A 20 -2.40 -0.43 22.04
CA THR A 20 -1.10 -1.00 22.41
C THR A 20 -1.25 -2.26 23.24
N CYS A 21 -2.18 -2.27 24.21
CA CYS A 21 -2.46 -3.46 25.02
C CYS A 21 -2.98 -4.63 24.18
N VAL A 22 -3.92 -4.40 23.25
CA VAL A 22 -4.40 -5.45 22.33
C VAL A 22 -3.26 -5.98 21.45
N ALA A 23 -2.42 -5.09 20.89
CA ALA A 23 -1.31 -5.48 20.05
C ALA A 23 -0.25 -6.33 20.77
N THR A 24 -0.16 -6.20 22.09
CA THR A 24 0.85 -6.88 22.92
C THR A 24 0.29 -7.99 23.81
N GLY A 25 -1.03 -8.25 23.76
CA GLY A 25 -1.68 -9.20 24.65
C GLY A 25 -1.66 -8.77 26.12
N SER A 26 -1.57 -7.46 26.41
CA SER A 26 -1.53 -6.91 27.76
C SER A 26 -2.92 -6.51 28.23
N SER A 27 -3.20 -6.59 29.55
CA SER A 27 -4.45 -6.13 30.15
C SER A 27 -4.39 -4.66 30.51
N LEU A 28 -5.53 -3.98 30.48
CA LEU A 28 -5.69 -2.58 30.87
C LEU A 28 -6.54 -2.47 32.15
N HIS A 29 -6.00 -1.80 33.16
CA HIS A 29 -6.66 -1.53 34.45
C HIS A 29 -6.89 -0.03 34.63
N LEU A 30 -8.14 0.38 34.79
CA LEU A 30 -8.53 1.79 34.91
C LEU A 30 -8.96 2.08 36.36
N ILE A 31 -8.25 2.99 37.00
CA ILE A 31 -8.61 3.47 38.38
C ILE A 31 -9.42 4.75 38.23
N GLU A 32 -10.63 4.74 38.77
CA GLU A 32 -11.54 5.90 38.76
C GLU A 32 -11.14 7.00 39.77
N PRO A 33 -11.64 8.26 39.61
CA PRO A 33 -12.54 8.71 38.54
C PRO A 33 -11.83 8.89 37.19
N LEU A 34 -12.55 8.57 36.10
CA LEU A 34 -12.08 8.90 34.76
C LEU A 34 -12.49 10.32 34.40
N GLY A 35 -11.64 11.07 33.71
CA GLY A 35 -11.95 12.40 33.18
C GLY A 35 -12.93 12.42 31.97
N PHE A 36 -13.47 11.26 31.60
CA PHE A 36 -14.36 11.07 30.45
C PHE A 36 -15.33 9.90 30.67
N HIS A 37 -16.40 9.87 29.85
CA HIS A 37 -17.33 8.75 29.84
C HIS A 37 -16.85 7.65 28.92
N LEU A 38 -16.73 6.43 29.43
CA LEU A 38 -16.36 5.23 28.69
C LEU A 38 -17.66 4.52 28.27
N ASP A 39 -18.31 5.01 27.21
CA ASP A 39 -19.50 4.40 26.62
C ASP A 39 -19.21 3.89 25.19
N GLU A 40 -20.03 2.95 24.70
CA GLU A 40 -19.88 2.37 23.35
C GLU A 40 -19.86 3.41 22.23
N LYS A 41 -20.59 4.52 22.41
CA LYS A 41 -20.68 5.59 21.39
C LYS A 41 -19.38 6.39 21.32
N SER A 42 -18.75 6.65 22.45
CA SER A 42 -17.45 7.31 22.54
C SER A 42 -16.32 6.42 22.03
N ILE A 43 -16.36 5.13 22.33
CA ILE A 43 -15.45 4.10 21.84
C ILE A 43 -15.50 4.01 20.29
N ARG A 44 -16.68 3.89 19.71
CA ARG A 44 -16.87 3.83 18.25
C ARG A 44 -16.45 5.12 17.55
N ARG A 45 -16.73 6.30 18.12
CA ARG A 45 -16.31 7.60 17.56
C ARG A 45 -14.81 7.79 17.56
N ALA A 46 -14.10 7.19 18.49
CA ALA A 46 -12.65 7.24 18.57
C ALA A 46 -11.95 6.20 17.66
N GLY A 47 -12.69 5.44 16.82
CA GLY A 47 -12.13 4.44 15.92
C GLY A 47 -11.52 3.24 16.64
N MET A 48 -12.06 2.88 17.81
CA MET A 48 -11.53 1.79 18.65
C MET A 48 -12.21 0.46 18.28
N ASP A 49 -12.03 -0.01 17.05
CA ASP A 49 -12.53 -1.29 16.52
C ASP A 49 -11.95 -2.53 17.22
N TYR A 50 -10.83 -2.35 17.92
CA TYR A 50 -10.14 -3.39 18.71
C TYR A 50 -10.64 -3.50 20.16
N TRP A 51 -11.51 -2.59 20.62
CA TRP A 51 -11.92 -2.52 22.04
C TRP A 51 -12.61 -3.80 22.55
N GLU A 52 -13.33 -4.50 21.68
CA GLU A 52 -13.97 -5.79 22.01
C GLU A 52 -12.95 -6.91 22.31
N LYS A 53 -11.70 -6.75 21.86
CA LYS A 53 -10.60 -7.69 22.09
C LYS A 53 -9.73 -7.31 23.29
N LEU A 54 -9.98 -6.13 23.89
CA LEU A 54 -9.19 -5.61 25.00
C LEU A 54 -9.70 -6.15 26.33
N ASP A 55 -8.81 -6.73 27.11
CA ASP A 55 -9.08 -7.07 28.50
C ASP A 55 -9.00 -5.79 29.35
N VAL A 56 -10.18 -5.21 29.68
CA VAL A 56 -10.31 -3.97 30.45
C VAL A 56 -10.97 -4.23 31.79
N ASN A 57 -10.29 -3.84 32.85
CA ASN A 57 -10.75 -3.95 34.22
C ASN A 57 -10.88 -2.55 34.83
N ARG A 58 -11.97 -2.28 35.62
CA ARG A 58 -12.24 -0.98 36.23
C ARG A 58 -12.34 -1.12 37.73
N TYR A 59 -11.81 -0.12 38.45
CA TYR A 59 -11.78 -0.08 39.91
C TYR A 59 -12.19 1.32 40.36
N ILE A 60 -13.00 1.39 41.43
CA ILE A 60 -13.51 2.64 42.02
C ILE A 60 -12.34 3.50 42.53
N ASN A 61 -11.26 2.86 43.01
CA ASN A 61 -10.07 3.53 43.52
C ASN A 61 -8.89 2.53 43.58
N PHE A 62 -7.69 3.04 43.89
CA PHE A 62 -6.48 2.21 43.96
C PHE A 62 -6.53 1.17 45.09
N ALA A 63 -7.18 1.47 46.22
CA ALA A 63 -7.34 0.52 47.34
C ALA A 63 -8.18 -0.71 46.92
N GLU A 64 -9.20 -0.54 46.09
CA GLU A 64 -9.97 -1.66 45.53
C GLU A 64 -9.09 -2.51 44.61
N PHE A 65 -8.27 -1.89 43.78
CA PHE A 65 -7.32 -2.61 42.95
C PHE A 65 -6.36 -3.46 43.79
N GLN A 66 -5.74 -2.85 44.82
CA GLN A 66 -4.82 -3.57 45.73
C GLN A 66 -5.49 -4.74 46.45
N LYS A 67 -6.75 -4.56 46.86
CA LYS A 67 -7.54 -5.63 47.49
C LYS A 67 -7.86 -6.77 46.53
N THR A 68 -8.10 -6.45 45.25
CA THR A 68 -8.43 -7.44 44.22
C THR A 68 -7.20 -8.19 43.75
N HIS A 69 -6.03 -7.55 43.76
CA HIS A 69 -4.74 -8.10 43.32
C HIS A 69 -3.70 -8.10 44.46
N PRO A 70 -3.93 -8.87 45.52
CA PRO A 70 -3.01 -8.92 46.67
C PRO A 70 -1.66 -9.52 46.24
N GLY A 71 -0.58 -8.77 46.46
CA GLY A 71 0.77 -9.18 46.06
C GLY A 71 1.16 -8.79 44.63
N ALA A 72 0.37 -8.00 43.92
CA ALA A 72 0.74 -7.44 42.61
C ALA A 72 2.05 -6.64 42.72
N ARG A 73 3.03 -6.98 41.91
CA ARG A 73 4.26 -6.19 41.78
C ARG A 73 4.00 -5.05 40.78
N ILE A 74 4.04 -3.81 41.31
CA ILE A 74 3.68 -2.64 40.53
C ILE A 74 4.88 -1.73 40.37
N TRP A 75 5.23 -1.41 39.11
CA TRP A 75 6.20 -0.38 38.75
C TRP A 75 5.49 0.95 38.54
N MET A 76 5.96 2.02 39.18
CA MET A 76 5.38 3.36 39.13
C MET A 76 6.13 4.24 38.13
N ALA A 77 5.59 4.44 36.92
CA ALA A 77 6.20 5.30 35.93
C ALA A 77 5.96 6.78 36.26
N THR A 78 7.01 7.47 36.68
CA THR A 78 6.95 8.88 37.13
C THR A 78 8.21 9.65 36.76
N THR A 79 8.07 10.94 36.50
CA THR A 79 9.22 11.83 36.25
C THR A 79 10.06 12.11 37.51
N LYS A 80 9.56 11.74 38.69
CA LYS A 80 10.21 11.96 40.00
C LYS A 80 11.16 10.82 40.39
N ALA A 81 11.12 9.69 39.70
CA ALA A 81 11.96 8.54 40.02
C ALA A 81 13.45 8.80 39.71
N ARG A 82 14.31 8.15 40.52
CA ARG A 82 15.78 8.18 40.32
C ARG A 82 16.25 7.07 39.38
N LYS A 83 15.55 5.93 39.39
CA LYS A 83 15.88 4.76 38.57
C LYS A 83 15.37 4.93 37.14
N CYS A 84 16.24 4.70 36.16
CA CYS A 84 15.81 4.63 34.75
C CYS A 84 14.92 3.39 34.54
N TYR A 85 13.92 3.48 33.64
CA TYR A 85 13.02 2.35 33.34
C TYR A 85 13.78 1.12 32.80
N THR A 86 14.94 1.32 32.17
CA THR A 86 15.81 0.23 31.66
C THR A 86 16.53 -0.52 32.78
N GLU A 87 16.58 0.01 34.00
CA GLU A 87 17.20 -0.65 35.17
C GLU A 87 16.19 -1.50 35.94
N ALA A 88 14.91 -1.44 35.57
CA ALA A 88 13.88 -2.29 36.16
C ALA A 88 13.98 -3.71 35.59
N ALA A 89 13.88 -4.72 36.45
CA ALA A 89 13.80 -6.12 36.03
C ALA A 89 12.31 -6.54 35.98
N PHE A 90 11.71 -6.40 34.81
CA PHE A 90 10.29 -6.74 34.60
C PHE A 90 10.06 -8.24 34.51
N LEU A 91 8.98 -8.72 35.14
CA LEU A 91 8.48 -10.10 35.03
C LEU A 91 7.17 -10.16 34.24
N PRO A 92 6.78 -11.31 33.65
CA PRO A 92 5.59 -11.43 32.79
C PRO A 92 4.28 -10.90 33.35
N ASP A 93 4.07 -11.05 34.67
CA ASP A 93 2.83 -10.68 35.37
C ASP A 93 2.95 -9.36 36.12
N ASP A 94 3.96 -8.55 35.83
CA ASP A 94 4.10 -7.24 36.46
C ASP A 94 3.05 -6.25 35.95
N TYR A 95 2.73 -5.33 36.86
CA TYR A 95 1.89 -4.17 36.61
C TYR A 95 2.77 -2.93 36.42
N ILE A 96 2.41 -2.07 35.48
CA ILE A 96 3.08 -0.77 35.26
C ILE A 96 2.00 0.31 35.37
N MET A 97 2.12 1.13 36.40
CA MET A 97 1.18 2.21 36.67
C MET A 97 1.66 3.53 36.09
N PHE A 98 0.73 4.24 35.48
CA PHE A 98 0.89 5.60 34.97
C PHE A 98 -0.20 6.48 35.65
N GLY A 99 0.16 7.72 35.95
CA GLY A 99 -0.78 8.68 36.53
C GLY A 99 -1.55 9.46 35.47
N LYS A 100 -2.47 10.29 35.93
CA LYS A 100 -3.22 11.21 35.07
C LYS A 100 -2.33 12.25 34.44
N GLU A 101 -2.78 12.75 33.29
CA GLU A 101 -1.97 13.62 32.42
C GLU A 101 -1.59 14.94 33.10
N SER A 102 -2.48 15.49 33.95
CA SER A 102 -2.27 16.77 34.59
C SER A 102 -1.33 16.76 35.81
N ALA A 103 -1.31 15.66 36.59
CA ALA A 103 -0.63 15.63 37.88
C ALA A 103 0.23 14.37 38.13
N GLY A 104 0.15 13.34 37.27
CA GLY A 104 0.86 12.08 37.49
C GLY A 104 0.24 11.19 38.56
N ILE A 105 1.04 10.29 39.11
CA ILE A 105 0.65 9.41 40.27
C ILE A 105 0.72 10.26 41.54
N PRO A 106 -0.26 10.15 42.47
CA PRO A 106 -0.24 10.81 43.76
C PRO A 106 1.03 10.52 44.55
N GLU A 107 1.55 11.57 45.24
CA GLU A 107 2.83 11.48 45.94
C GLU A 107 2.82 10.42 47.06
N GLU A 108 1.70 10.30 47.76
CA GLU A 108 1.53 9.31 48.83
C GLU A 108 1.71 7.87 48.32
N ILE A 109 1.22 7.57 47.07
CA ILE A 109 1.42 6.26 46.44
C ILE A 109 2.88 6.07 46.05
N LEU A 110 3.53 7.12 45.51
CA LEU A 110 4.93 7.05 45.11
C LEU A 110 5.86 6.78 46.29
N VAL A 111 5.63 7.43 47.41
CA VAL A 111 6.45 7.28 48.63
C VAL A 111 6.34 5.85 49.21
N GLU A 112 5.15 5.25 49.19
CA GLU A 112 4.94 3.87 49.61
C GLU A 112 5.64 2.84 48.70
N HIS A 113 5.95 3.22 47.44
CA HIS A 113 6.54 2.35 46.44
C HIS A 113 7.82 2.91 45.82
N GLU A 114 8.61 3.70 46.58
CA GLU A 114 9.78 4.43 46.07
C GLU A 114 10.78 3.54 45.31
N GLU A 115 11.03 2.34 45.80
CA GLU A 115 11.97 1.39 45.19
C GLU A 115 11.52 0.88 43.82
N ASN A 116 10.21 0.92 43.53
CA ASN A 116 9.60 0.51 42.25
C ASN A 116 9.28 1.70 41.33
N CYS A 117 9.68 2.91 41.74
CA CYS A 117 9.55 4.08 40.86
C CYS A 117 10.59 4.05 39.74
N ILE A 118 10.11 4.30 38.53
CA ILE A 118 10.95 4.32 37.31
C ILE A 118 10.65 5.56 36.45
N ARG A 119 11.64 6.05 35.73
CA ARG A 119 11.49 7.21 34.84
C ARG A 119 11.99 6.93 33.42
N ILE A 120 11.36 7.56 32.46
CA ILE A 120 11.89 7.69 31.11
C ILE A 120 12.82 8.92 31.08
N PRO A 121 14.09 8.80 30.64
CA PRO A 121 14.98 9.94 30.51
C PRO A 121 14.45 10.99 29.54
N MET A 122 14.57 12.26 29.90
CA MET A 122 14.16 13.41 29.10
C MET A 122 15.14 14.55 29.31
N LEU A 123 15.16 15.52 28.38
CA LEU A 123 15.90 16.78 28.57
C LEU A 123 15.37 17.52 29.79
N GLU A 124 16.22 18.32 30.44
CA GLU A 124 15.92 18.97 31.73
C GLU A 124 14.71 19.90 31.66
N ASP A 125 14.53 20.59 30.53
CA ASP A 125 13.44 21.56 30.33
C ASP A 125 12.10 20.89 29.95
N ILE A 126 12.06 19.58 29.74
CA ILE A 126 10.85 18.86 29.33
C ILE A 126 10.11 18.32 30.54
N ARG A 127 8.86 18.76 30.70
CA ARG A 127 8.03 18.40 31.86
C ARG A 127 7.59 16.93 31.84
N SER A 128 7.12 16.42 30.71
CA SER A 128 6.64 15.04 30.55
C SER A 128 6.45 14.66 29.08
N LEU A 129 6.43 13.38 28.80
CA LEU A 129 5.98 12.84 27.51
C LEU A 129 4.45 12.67 27.53
N ASN A 130 3.85 12.55 26.35
CA ASN A 130 2.46 12.14 26.22
C ASN A 130 2.25 10.77 26.88
N LEU A 131 1.11 10.60 27.58
CA LEU A 131 0.81 9.40 28.36
C LEU A 131 0.87 8.12 27.52
N SER A 132 0.25 8.09 26.35
CA SER A 132 0.24 6.89 25.51
C SER A 132 1.63 6.53 24.97
N ASN A 133 2.47 7.52 24.69
CA ASN A 133 3.87 7.31 24.30
C ASN A 133 4.68 6.73 25.48
N SER A 134 4.48 7.26 26.69
CA SER A 134 5.15 6.75 27.89
C SER A 134 4.81 5.29 28.15
N VAL A 135 3.54 4.92 28.03
CA VAL A 135 3.08 3.53 28.15
C VAL A 135 3.76 2.65 27.13
N ALA A 136 3.76 3.06 25.85
CA ALA A 136 4.37 2.26 24.78
C ALA A 136 5.87 2.03 25.03
N ILE A 137 6.62 3.08 25.41
CA ILE A 137 8.06 2.98 25.68
C ILE A 137 8.35 1.97 26.79
N VAL A 138 7.69 2.09 27.94
CA VAL A 138 7.98 1.24 29.09
C VAL A 138 7.46 -0.19 28.88
N LEU A 139 6.29 -0.36 28.29
CA LEU A 139 5.73 -1.68 27.99
C LEU A 139 6.62 -2.45 27.00
N TYR A 140 7.07 -1.82 25.91
CA TYR A 140 7.94 -2.49 24.94
C TYR A 140 9.32 -2.82 25.50
N GLU A 141 9.86 -2.03 26.43
CA GLU A 141 11.07 -2.42 27.19
C GLU A 141 10.80 -3.66 28.06
N ALA A 142 9.69 -3.70 28.77
CA ALA A 142 9.31 -4.86 29.56
C ALA A 142 9.14 -6.12 28.70
N LEU A 143 8.52 -6.01 27.52
CA LEU A 143 8.37 -7.10 26.56
C LEU A 143 9.71 -7.52 25.93
N ARG A 144 10.61 -6.56 25.67
CA ARG A 144 11.98 -6.85 25.19
C ARG A 144 12.76 -7.70 26.19
N GLN A 145 12.64 -7.41 27.47
CA GLN A 145 13.28 -8.23 28.53
C GLN A 145 12.74 -9.66 28.58
N GLN A 146 11.53 -9.87 28.07
CA GLN A 146 10.88 -11.19 27.94
C GLN A 146 11.02 -11.78 26.53
N ASN A 147 11.97 -11.28 25.71
CA ASN A 147 12.22 -11.70 24.34
C ASN A 147 10.96 -11.69 23.46
N PHE A 148 10.06 -10.70 23.63
CA PHE A 148 8.81 -10.55 22.90
C PHE A 148 7.96 -11.82 22.80
N SER A 149 8.00 -12.65 23.84
CA SER A 149 7.34 -13.95 23.84
C SER A 149 5.88 -13.86 23.42
N GLY A 150 5.50 -14.64 22.40
CA GLY A 150 4.14 -14.65 21.86
C GLY A 150 3.85 -13.54 20.83
N LEU A 151 4.79 -12.65 20.54
CA LEU A 151 4.65 -11.61 19.53
C LEU A 151 5.33 -12.00 18.23
N GLN A 152 4.81 -11.50 17.11
CA GLN A 152 5.42 -11.68 15.80
C GLN A 152 6.56 -10.66 15.61
N GLU A 153 7.80 -11.11 15.59
CA GLU A 153 8.97 -10.25 15.47
C GLU A 153 9.38 -9.96 14.01
N GLN A 154 8.93 -10.77 13.08
CA GLN A 154 9.29 -10.64 11.67
C GLN A 154 8.08 -10.32 10.81
N GLY A 155 8.20 -9.29 10.00
CA GLY A 155 7.27 -8.96 8.95
C GLY A 155 7.78 -9.42 7.58
N ALA A 156 6.88 -9.70 6.64
CA ALA A 156 7.22 -9.90 5.24
C ALA A 156 6.98 -8.59 4.48
N LEU A 157 8.04 -8.05 3.87
CA LEU A 157 7.85 -7.06 2.81
C LEU A 157 7.26 -7.81 1.61
N HIS A 158 6.02 -7.53 1.27
CA HIS A 158 5.49 -7.91 -0.02
C HIS A 158 6.30 -7.15 -1.08
N ARG A 159 7.36 -7.80 -1.57
CA ARG A 159 7.80 -7.47 -2.93
C ARG A 159 6.66 -7.92 -3.81
N LEU A 160 6.15 -7.02 -4.63
CA LEU A 160 5.37 -7.40 -5.81
C LEU A 160 6.35 -8.10 -6.76
N THR A 161 6.77 -9.31 -6.41
CA THR A 161 7.46 -10.20 -7.33
C THR A 161 6.36 -10.91 -8.09
N TRP A 162 6.21 -10.54 -9.35
CA TRP A 162 5.44 -11.31 -10.30
C TRP A 162 6.09 -12.70 -10.39
N GLU A 163 5.43 -13.73 -9.86
CA GLU A 163 5.88 -15.14 -9.94
C GLU A 163 5.28 -15.88 -11.17
N GLY A 164 4.53 -15.17 -12.01
CA GLY A 164 3.96 -15.69 -13.24
C GLY A 164 4.94 -15.68 -14.43
N PRO A 165 4.45 -15.98 -15.66
CA PRO A 165 5.27 -15.97 -16.85
C PRO A 165 5.97 -14.62 -17.03
N SER A 166 7.28 -14.64 -17.21
CA SER A 166 8.08 -13.44 -17.50
C SER A 166 7.95 -13.05 -18.97
N TRP A 167 8.15 -11.76 -19.22
CA TRP A 167 8.20 -11.29 -20.61
C TRP A 167 9.41 -11.86 -21.39
N GLU A 168 9.18 -12.15 -22.67
CA GLU A 168 10.17 -12.65 -23.60
C GLU A 168 10.29 -11.72 -24.80
N LYS A 169 11.48 -11.50 -25.26
CA LYS A 169 11.75 -10.75 -26.49
C LYS A 169 12.70 -11.50 -27.41
N THR A 170 12.57 -11.28 -28.72
CA THR A 170 13.61 -11.67 -29.68
C THR A 170 14.86 -10.78 -29.54
N PRO A 171 16.05 -11.25 -29.92
CA PRO A 171 17.28 -10.45 -29.85
C PRO A 171 17.21 -9.09 -30.55
N SER A 172 16.43 -9.00 -31.63
CA SER A 172 16.25 -7.77 -32.41
C SER A 172 15.24 -6.79 -31.85
N ALA A 173 14.49 -7.16 -30.80
CA ALA A 173 13.55 -6.26 -30.19
C ALA A 173 14.24 -5.27 -29.22
N TYR A 174 13.84 -4.01 -29.29
CA TYR A 174 14.31 -2.91 -28.46
C TYR A 174 13.30 -2.59 -27.33
N ILE A 175 13.79 -2.43 -26.12
CA ILE A 175 12.99 -1.95 -25.00
C ILE A 175 13.75 -0.79 -24.35
N SER A 176 13.11 0.38 -24.31
CA SER A 176 13.66 1.54 -23.59
C SER A 176 13.88 1.21 -22.13
N PRO A 177 14.99 1.63 -21.50
CA PRO A 177 15.24 1.44 -20.08
C PRO A 177 14.17 2.05 -19.15
N SER A 178 13.40 3.01 -19.64
CA SER A 178 12.31 3.65 -18.89
C SER A 178 10.93 3.02 -19.16
N ALA A 179 10.82 2.03 -20.03
CA ALA A 179 9.59 1.27 -20.23
C ALA A 179 9.36 0.28 -19.07
N SER A 180 8.10 0.02 -18.72
CA SER A 180 7.71 -0.94 -17.70
C SER A 180 7.01 -2.14 -18.33
N LEU A 181 7.57 -3.34 -18.16
CA LEU A 181 7.01 -4.59 -18.66
C LEU A 181 6.83 -5.57 -17.50
N SER A 182 5.64 -6.16 -17.38
CA SER A 182 5.33 -7.18 -16.37
C SER A 182 4.36 -8.22 -16.89
N GLY A 183 4.56 -9.48 -16.51
CA GLY A 183 3.66 -10.60 -16.86
C GLY A 183 3.99 -11.29 -18.17
N ASP A 184 3.01 -12.04 -18.72
CA ASP A 184 3.16 -12.86 -19.92
C ASP A 184 3.17 -12.00 -21.21
N ILE A 185 4.35 -11.47 -21.57
CA ILE A 185 4.53 -10.64 -22.77
C ILE A 185 5.49 -11.34 -23.75
N ARG A 186 5.10 -11.38 -25.02
CA ARG A 186 5.98 -11.85 -26.09
C ARG A 186 6.12 -10.79 -27.17
N LEU A 187 7.38 -10.38 -27.42
CA LEU A 187 7.74 -9.40 -28.42
C LEU A 187 8.41 -10.10 -29.61
N GLY A 188 7.83 -9.95 -30.80
CA GLY A 188 8.35 -10.44 -32.03
C GLY A 188 9.64 -9.73 -32.51
N GLU A 189 10.15 -10.13 -33.67
CA GLU A 189 11.34 -9.53 -34.28
C GLU A 189 11.16 -8.04 -34.57
N ALA A 190 12.19 -7.24 -34.30
CA ALA A 190 12.24 -5.80 -34.58
C ALA A 190 11.07 -5.01 -33.92
N VAL A 191 10.44 -5.56 -32.91
CA VAL A 191 9.49 -4.80 -32.04
C VAL A 191 10.25 -3.74 -31.29
N SER A 192 9.63 -2.57 -31.10
CA SER A 192 10.23 -1.52 -30.26
C SER A 192 9.24 -0.97 -29.23
N VAL A 193 9.69 -0.89 -27.98
CA VAL A 193 8.94 -0.33 -26.87
C VAL A 193 9.69 0.90 -26.35
N TRP A 194 9.04 2.06 -26.43
CA TRP A 194 9.67 3.36 -26.22
C TRP A 194 9.50 3.89 -24.78
N HIS A 195 9.93 5.14 -24.55
CA HIS A 195 10.05 5.70 -23.21
C HIS A 195 8.73 5.73 -22.46
N HIS A 196 8.76 5.27 -21.20
CA HIS A 196 7.61 5.26 -20.27
C HIS A 196 6.38 4.50 -20.78
N ALA A 197 6.50 3.70 -21.85
CA ALA A 197 5.43 2.79 -22.24
C ALA A 197 5.26 1.71 -21.16
N THR A 198 4.00 1.36 -20.86
CA THR A 198 3.65 0.36 -19.84
C THR A 198 2.90 -0.80 -20.49
N LEU A 199 3.48 -2.00 -20.39
CA LEU A 199 2.88 -3.25 -20.82
C LEU A 199 2.67 -4.11 -19.56
N ARG A 200 1.41 -4.23 -19.10
CA ARG A 200 1.08 -4.99 -17.90
C ARG A 200 0.20 -6.19 -18.26
N ALA A 201 0.78 -7.37 -18.21
CA ALA A 201 0.20 -8.64 -18.62
C ALA A 201 0.00 -9.59 -17.42
N ASP A 202 -0.50 -9.05 -16.30
CA ASP A 202 -0.76 -9.77 -15.07
C ASP A 202 -2.10 -10.51 -15.08
N ASP A 203 -3.06 -10.06 -15.88
CA ASP A 203 -4.40 -10.65 -15.99
C ASP A 203 -4.59 -11.49 -17.26
N GLY A 204 -3.63 -11.46 -18.19
CA GLY A 204 -3.66 -12.20 -19.46
C GLY A 204 -2.45 -11.88 -20.33
N PRO A 205 -2.32 -12.54 -21.50
CA PRO A 205 -1.17 -12.39 -22.35
C PRO A 205 -1.19 -11.10 -23.21
N ILE A 206 0.01 -10.53 -23.45
CA ILE A 206 0.26 -9.52 -24.49
C ILE A 206 1.14 -10.14 -25.56
N ARG A 207 0.70 -10.11 -26.82
CA ARG A 207 1.41 -10.62 -27.98
C ARG A 207 1.61 -9.51 -29.01
N ILE A 208 2.85 -9.24 -29.41
CA ILE A 208 3.17 -8.14 -30.33
C ILE A 208 3.94 -8.71 -31.52
N GLY A 209 3.37 -8.60 -32.71
CA GLY A 209 3.92 -9.07 -33.96
C GLY A 209 5.12 -8.25 -34.42
N ARG A 210 5.89 -8.83 -35.37
CA ARG A 210 7.13 -8.30 -35.89
C ARG A 210 7.01 -6.85 -36.40
N GLY A 211 8.02 -6.03 -36.13
CA GLY A 211 8.13 -4.67 -36.64
C GLY A 211 7.15 -3.66 -36.04
N SER A 212 6.36 -4.09 -35.07
CA SER A 212 5.41 -3.20 -34.39
C SER A 212 6.12 -2.30 -33.36
N ASN A 213 5.56 -1.13 -33.09
CA ASN A 213 6.14 -0.17 -32.17
C ASN A 213 5.12 0.35 -31.19
N ILE A 214 5.52 0.41 -29.91
CA ILE A 214 4.75 0.95 -28.80
C ILE A 214 5.43 2.23 -28.36
N GLN A 215 4.84 3.37 -28.71
CA GLN A 215 5.47 4.68 -28.52
C GLN A 215 5.37 5.19 -27.08
N ASP A 216 6.01 6.33 -26.84
CA ASP A 216 6.18 6.89 -25.50
C ASP A 216 4.85 7.05 -24.77
N ASN A 217 4.81 6.68 -23.48
CA ASN A 217 3.65 6.74 -22.59
C ASN A 217 2.43 5.92 -23.03
N ALA A 218 2.53 5.02 -24.01
CA ALA A 218 1.43 4.13 -24.36
C ALA A 218 1.23 3.06 -23.29
N VAL A 219 -0.03 2.64 -23.08
CA VAL A 219 -0.41 1.64 -22.05
C VAL A 219 -1.14 0.47 -22.72
N LEU A 220 -0.66 -0.75 -22.47
CA LEU A 220 -1.30 -2.00 -22.87
C LEU A 220 -1.65 -2.81 -21.61
N HIS A 221 -2.93 -3.16 -21.47
CA HIS A 221 -3.43 -3.96 -20.36
C HIS A 221 -4.70 -4.71 -20.75
N MET A 222 -5.25 -5.57 -19.86
CA MET A 222 -6.52 -6.29 -20.05
C MET A 222 -7.17 -6.58 -18.71
N ASP A 223 -8.45 -6.93 -18.75
CA ASP A 223 -9.16 -7.54 -17.62
C ASP A 223 -8.78 -9.02 -17.46
N PRO A 224 -9.03 -9.63 -16.28
CA PRO A 224 -8.78 -11.05 -16.05
C PRO A 224 -9.39 -11.96 -17.13
N GLY A 225 -8.53 -12.79 -17.73
CA GLY A 225 -8.91 -13.70 -18.82
C GLY A 225 -9.00 -13.04 -20.20
N GLY A 226 -8.67 -11.74 -20.31
CA GLY A 226 -8.53 -11.05 -21.59
C GLY A 226 -7.14 -11.24 -22.20
N GLU A 227 -6.92 -10.62 -23.36
CA GLU A 227 -5.64 -10.60 -24.06
C GLU A 227 -5.47 -9.30 -24.84
N VAL A 228 -4.22 -8.90 -25.12
CA VAL A 228 -3.91 -7.90 -26.13
C VAL A 228 -3.08 -8.55 -27.22
N GLU A 229 -3.59 -8.52 -28.45
CA GLU A 229 -2.92 -9.07 -29.61
C GLU A 229 -2.69 -7.97 -30.66
N LEU A 230 -1.43 -7.72 -30.99
CA LEU A 230 -1.04 -6.82 -32.06
C LEU A 230 -0.37 -7.62 -33.17
N GLY A 231 -0.85 -7.44 -34.39
CA GLY A 231 -0.27 -7.99 -35.61
C GLY A 231 1.12 -7.42 -35.93
N GLU A 232 1.58 -7.67 -37.14
CA GLU A 232 2.86 -7.17 -37.62
C GLU A 232 2.76 -5.70 -38.06
N TYR A 233 3.83 -4.94 -37.85
CA TYR A 233 3.97 -3.54 -38.25
C TYR A 233 2.87 -2.60 -37.78
N VAL A 234 2.32 -2.92 -36.60
CA VAL A 234 1.36 -2.05 -35.93
C VAL A 234 2.10 -0.90 -35.25
N THR A 235 1.61 0.31 -35.44
CA THR A 235 2.08 1.49 -34.73
C THR A 235 1.06 1.85 -33.63
N VAL A 236 1.51 1.83 -32.38
CA VAL A 236 0.74 2.37 -31.22
C VAL A 236 1.33 3.73 -30.87
N GLY A 237 0.60 4.78 -31.19
CA GLY A 237 1.03 6.18 -31.03
C GLY A 237 1.21 6.61 -29.59
N HIS A 238 1.93 7.71 -29.39
CA HIS A 238 2.23 8.27 -28.08
C HIS A 238 0.99 8.43 -27.19
N GLY A 239 1.04 7.94 -25.96
CA GLY A 239 -0.05 8.07 -24.99
C GLY A 239 -1.33 7.29 -25.33
N ALA A 240 -1.33 6.42 -26.34
CA ALA A 240 -2.49 5.57 -26.64
C ALA A 240 -2.69 4.51 -25.57
N ILE A 241 -3.96 4.13 -25.33
CA ILE A 241 -4.35 3.09 -24.37
C ILE A 241 -5.06 1.96 -25.11
N LEU A 242 -4.51 0.76 -25.03
CA LEU A 242 -5.10 -0.46 -25.58
C LEU A 242 -5.44 -1.41 -24.44
N HIS A 243 -6.71 -1.76 -24.34
CA HIS A 243 -7.20 -2.59 -23.23
C HIS A 243 -7.99 -3.78 -23.76
N GLY A 244 -7.45 -5.01 -23.57
CA GLY A 244 -8.14 -6.26 -23.90
C GLY A 244 -8.64 -6.36 -25.35
N CYS A 245 -7.81 -6.02 -26.35
CA CYS A 245 -8.22 -5.86 -27.75
C CYS A 245 -7.27 -6.56 -28.73
N ALA A 246 -7.74 -6.74 -29.95
CA ALA A 246 -6.95 -7.27 -31.07
C ALA A 246 -6.81 -6.22 -32.19
N VAL A 247 -5.60 -6.07 -32.73
CA VAL A 247 -5.25 -5.12 -33.80
C VAL A 247 -4.53 -5.84 -34.91
N GLY A 248 -5.08 -5.79 -36.13
CA GLY A 248 -4.52 -6.40 -37.32
C GLY A 248 -3.30 -5.67 -37.88
N ASP A 249 -2.59 -6.35 -38.77
CA ASP A 249 -1.33 -5.92 -39.36
C ASP A 249 -1.39 -4.52 -39.95
N ASN A 250 -0.25 -3.84 -39.91
CA ASN A 250 -0.05 -2.53 -40.57
C ASN A 250 -1.07 -1.46 -40.17
N THR A 251 -1.66 -1.60 -38.97
CA THR A 251 -2.64 -0.65 -38.43
C THR A 251 -1.95 0.41 -37.59
N LEU A 252 -2.41 1.66 -37.74
CA LEU A 252 -1.93 2.80 -37.00
C LEU A 252 -2.97 3.18 -35.94
N ILE A 253 -2.61 3.09 -34.68
CA ILE A 253 -3.35 3.65 -33.54
C ILE A 253 -2.78 5.04 -33.27
N GLY A 254 -3.58 6.06 -33.46
CA GLY A 254 -3.17 7.47 -33.34
C GLY A 254 -2.83 7.86 -31.90
N MET A 255 -2.09 8.95 -31.73
CA MET A 255 -1.68 9.49 -30.42
C MET A 255 -2.89 9.72 -29.53
N GLY A 256 -2.82 9.25 -28.27
CA GLY A 256 -3.89 9.42 -27.28
C GLY A 256 -5.20 8.69 -27.60
N ALA A 257 -5.24 7.83 -28.61
CA ALA A 257 -6.42 7.01 -28.87
C ALA A 257 -6.63 5.96 -27.78
N ILE A 258 -7.90 5.61 -27.53
CA ILE A 258 -8.29 4.58 -26.55
C ILE A 258 -9.01 3.47 -27.28
N VAL A 259 -8.55 2.23 -27.11
CA VAL A 259 -9.17 1.02 -27.63
C VAL A 259 -9.60 0.16 -26.47
N MET A 260 -10.91 -0.08 -26.32
CA MET A 260 -11.48 -0.77 -25.17
C MET A 260 -11.59 -2.29 -25.38
N ASN A 261 -11.93 -2.99 -24.29
CA ASN A 261 -12.07 -4.45 -24.25
C ASN A 261 -12.87 -5.03 -25.40
N HIS A 262 -12.39 -6.17 -25.91
CA HIS A 262 -13.05 -6.95 -26.96
C HIS A 262 -13.19 -6.24 -28.29
N ALA A 263 -12.60 -5.05 -28.45
CA ALA A 263 -12.54 -4.40 -29.76
C ALA A 263 -11.62 -5.20 -30.70
N ARG A 264 -12.04 -5.36 -31.93
CA ARG A 264 -11.29 -6.02 -33.00
C ARG A 264 -11.07 -5.06 -34.16
N ILE A 265 -9.82 -4.69 -34.41
CA ILE A 265 -9.46 -3.75 -35.47
C ILE A 265 -8.77 -4.56 -36.57
N GLY A 266 -9.27 -4.46 -37.77
CA GLY A 266 -8.71 -5.11 -38.97
C GLY A 266 -7.35 -4.60 -39.36
N ARG A 267 -6.84 -5.09 -40.50
CA ARG A 267 -5.57 -4.71 -41.08
C ARG A 267 -5.66 -3.38 -41.81
N ASN A 268 -4.51 -2.70 -41.94
CA ASN A 268 -4.40 -1.44 -42.68
C ASN A 268 -5.36 -0.36 -42.19
N CYS A 269 -5.77 -0.41 -40.94
CA CYS A 269 -6.68 0.59 -40.38
C CYS A 269 -5.90 1.80 -39.85
N ILE A 270 -6.57 2.93 -39.77
CA ILE A 270 -6.10 4.12 -39.05
C ILE A 270 -7.12 4.51 -38.02
N ILE A 271 -6.73 4.43 -36.75
CA ILE A 271 -7.48 4.99 -35.65
C ILE A 271 -6.92 6.39 -35.38
N GLY A 272 -7.72 7.41 -35.64
CA GLY A 272 -7.30 8.81 -35.52
C GLY A 272 -6.86 9.18 -34.09
N ALA A 273 -6.01 10.20 -33.99
CA ALA A 273 -5.56 10.70 -32.70
C ALA A 273 -6.75 11.07 -31.79
N GLY A 274 -6.69 10.67 -30.50
CA GLY A 274 -7.76 10.91 -29.52
C GLY A 274 -9.07 10.17 -29.80
N ALA A 275 -9.13 9.26 -30.74
CA ALA A 275 -10.35 8.50 -31.02
C ALA A 275 -10.62 7.46 -29.90
N LEU A 276 -11.90 7.24 -29.58
CA LEU A 276 -12.35 6.21 -28.65
C LEU A 276 -13.03 5.06 -29.40
N VAL A 277 -12.32 3.95 -29.56
CA VAL A 277 -12.89 2.68 -30.03
C VAL A 277 -13.55 1.99 -28.86
N THR A 278 -14.86 1.90 -28.87
CA THR A 278 -15.66 1.41 -27.74
C THR A 278 -15.57 -0.10 -27.62
N GLN A 279 -15.94 -0.60 -26.45
CA GLN A 279 -15.93 -2.02 -26.14
C GLN A 279 -16.70 -2.86 -27.18
N GLY A 280 -16.08 -3.95 -27.62
CA GLY A 280 -16.67 -4.88 -28.58
C GLY A 280 -16.85 -4.33 -29.99
N MET A 281 -16.31 -3.13 -30.30
CA MET A 281 -16.41 -2.58 -31.65
C MET A 281 -15.58 -3.41 -32.62
N GLU A 282 -16.20 -3.81 -33.74
CA GLU A 282 -15.51 -4.43 -34.88
C GLU A 282 -15.22 -3.38 -35.94
N VAL A 283 -13.95 -3.23 -36.30
CA VAL A 283 -13.47 -2.32 -37.35
C VAL A 283 -12.94 -3.15 -38.52
N PRO A 284 -13.62 -3.16 -39.68
CA PRO A 284 -13.19 -3.91 -40.85
C PRO A 284 -11.83 -3.42 -41.37
N ASP A 285 -11.12 -4.28 -42.12
CA ASP A 285 -9.89 -3.92 -42.81
C ASP A 285 -10.01 -2.61 -43.58
N ASN A 286 -8.91 -1.90 -43.71
CA ASN A 286 -8.79 -0.66 -44.49
C ASN A 286 -9.75 0.46 -44.03
N SER A 287 -10.06 0.59 -42.75
CA SER A 287 -10.99 1.58 -42.23
C SER A 287 -10.28 2.73 -41.52
N LEU A 288 -10.73 3.95 -41.77
CA LEU A 288 -10.39 5.12 -40.96
C LEU A 288 -11.46 5.35 -39.88
N VAL A 289 -11.07 5.31 -38.61
CA VAL A 289 -11.94 5.57 -37.47
C VAL A 289 -11.51 6.88 -36.80
N ILE A 290 -12.44 7.79 -36.57
CA ILE A 290 -12.21 9.08 -35.89
C ILE A 290 -13.32 9.40 -34.90
N GLY A 291 -13.02 10.23 -33.92
CA GLY A 291 -13.97 10.78 -32.97
C GLY A 291 -14.08 10.03 -31.64
N SER A 292 -14.82 10.59 -30.68
CA SER A 292 -15.13 10.02 -29.38
C SER A 292 -16.63 10.18 -29.10
N PRO A 293 -17.43 9.10 -29.20
CA PRO A 293 -17.06 7.75 -29.61
C PRO A 293 -16.66 7.66 -31.08
N GLY A 294 -15.71 6.75 -31.37
CA GLY A 294 -15.17 6.51 -32.71
C GLY A 294 -16.22 6.03 -33.71
N ARG A 295 -16.09 6.49 -34.94
CA ARG A 295 -16.94 6.06 -36.07
C ARG A 295 -16.07 5.82 -37.28
N ILE A 296 -16.41 4.79 -38.06
CA ILE A 296 -15.80 4.56 -39.35
C ILE A 296 -16.18 5.72 -40.26
N LYS A 297 -15.20 6.47 -40.72
CA LYS A 297 -15.40 7.67 -41.54
C LYS A 297 -15.34 7.37 -43.03
N ARG A 298 -14.38 6.56 -43.45
CA ARG A 298 -14.14 6.16 -44.85
C ARG A 298 -13.14 4.99 -44.90
N ALA A 299 -12.94 4.47 -46.10
CA ALA A 299 -11.83 3.59 -46.37
C ALA A 299 -10.48 4.34 -46.28
N VAL A 300 -9.44 3.67 -45.89
CA VAL A 300 -8.05 4.13 -45.92
C VAL A 300 -7.54 4.02 -47.38
N THR A 301 -6.79 5.02 -47.85
CA THR A 301 -6.24 5.01 -49.20
C THR A 301 -4.95 4.17 -49.27
N GLU A 302 -4.57 3.71 -50.47
CA GLU A 302 -3.32 2.98 -50.68
C GLU A 302 -2.05 3.78 -50.28
N GLU A 303 -2.11 5.11 -50.38
CA GLU A 303 -1.02 5.97 -49.94
C GLU A 303 -0.90 5.99 -48.41
N GLU A 304 -2.03 6.06 -47.68
CA GLU A 304 -2.08 6.00 -46.24
C GLU A 304 -1.61 4.64 -45.72
N ILE A 305 -2.00 3.55 -46.38
CA ILE A 305 -1.52 2.18 -46.07
C ILE A 305 0.02 2.10 -46.18
N ARG A 306 0.57 2.61 -47.27
CA ARG A 306 2.02 2.67 -47.47
C ARG A 306 2.71 3.61 -46.48
N ALA A 307 2.06 4.71 -46.07
CA ALA A 307 2.58 5.63 -45.08
C ALA A 307 2.64 5.00 -43.70
N SER A 308 1.59 4.28 -43.26
CA SER A 308 1.57 3.51 -41.99
C SER A 308 2.71 2.48 -41.97
N ARG A 309 2.92 1.76 -43.08
CA ARG A 309 4.01 0.80 -43.20
C ARG A 309 5.38 1.44 -43.04
N ARG A 310 5.65 2.51 -43.80
CA ARG A 310 6.92 3.25 -43.70
C ARG A 310 7.16 3.79 -42.29
N ASN A 311 6.10 4.20 -41.59
CA ASN A 311 6.22 4.67 -40.22
C ASN A 311 6.66 3.54 -39.26
N ALA A 312 6.06 2.36 -39.36
CA ALA A 312 6.46 1.20 -38.55
C ALA A 312 7.91 0.77 -38.84
N GLU A 313 8.29 0.71 -40.14
CA GLU A 313 9.66 0.39 -40.59
C GLU A 313 10.68 1.41 -40.05
N HIS A 314 10.35 2.71 -40.07
CA HIS A 314 11.20 3.76 -39.52
C HIS A 314 11.49 3.54 -38.02
N TYR A 315 10.47 3.14 -37.24
CA TYR A 315 10.65 2.84 -35.81
C TYR A 315 11.51 1.58 -35.62
N ALA A 316 11.34 0.55 -36.44
CA ALA A 316 12.18 -0.64 -36.38
C ALA A 316 13.67 -0.31 -36.71
N ASP A 317 13.93 0.50 -37.75
CA ASP A 317 15.27 0.96 -38.12
C ASP A 317 15.90 1.84 -37.02
N LYS A 318 15.10 2.70 -36.37
CA LYS A 318 15.54 3.54 -35.25
C LYS A 318 15.92 2.68 -34.04
N ALA A 319 15.10 1.70 -33.74
CA ALA A 319 15.33 0.76 -32.64
C ALA A 319 16.60 -0.09 -32.84
N ALA A 320 16.86 -0.53 -34.08
CA ALA A 320 18.06 -1.29 -34.43
C ALA A 320 19.37 -0.52 -34.18
N LYS A 321 19.33 0.82 -34.15
CA LYS A 321 20.49 1.68 -33.84
C LYS A 321 20.69 1.92 -32.36
N MET A 322 19.73 1.52 -31.53
CA MET A 322 19.73 1.72 -30.07
C MET A 322 19.99 0.42 -29.29
N ASN A 323 19.96 -0.74 -29.99
CA ASN A 323 20.42 -2.03 -29.47
C ASN A 323 21.94 -2.14 -29.65
#